data_3959dc65e796e4de5093ab8754176775
#
_entry.id   3959dc65e796e4de5093ab8754176775
#
_cell.length_a   1.000
_cell.length_b   1.000
_cell.length_c   1.000
_cell.angle_alpha   90.00
_cell.angle_beta   90.00
_cell.angle_gamma   90.00
#
_symmetry.space_group_name_H-M   'P 1'
#
loop_
_entity.id
_entity.type
_entity.pdbx_description
1 polymer ?
#
loop_
_entity_poly.entity_id
_entity_poly.type
_entity_poly.pdbx_seq_one_letter_code
_entity_poly.pdbx_strand_id
1 'polypeptide(L)'
;EMSASLVGSEMCIRDRFSVNISKPGVTKGQHWHHTKWEFFIVVSGKALIQQRRIDTDEVLNFEVSGDKIEAVHMLPGYTHNIINLSDTCDLVTLMWANEAFDPNCPDTYFLPVE
;
A
#
# COMPACT_ATOMS: atom_id res chain seq x y z
N GLU A 1 -9.09 -4.39 -22.30
CA GLU A 1 -7.94 -5.13 -22.61
C GLU A 1 -6.87 -5.15 -21.57
N MET A 2 -6.56 -6.33 -21.21
CA MET A 2 -5.67 -6.48 -20.15
C MET A 2 -4.25 -6.56 -20.54
N SER A 3 -3.82 -5.90 -21.50
CA SER A 3 -2.42 -5.92 -21.66
C SER A 3 -1.83 -5.41 -20.42
N ALA A 4 -1.55 -6.29 -19.57
CA ALA A 4 -1.01 -5.98 -18.31
C ALA A 4 0.22 -5.18 -18.47
N SER A 5 0.23 -4.06 -17.89
CA SER A 5 1.43 -3.28 -17.82
C SER A 5 2.18 -3.76 -16.63
N LEU A 6 3.12 -4.63 -16.91
CA LEU A 6 4.01 -5.05 -15.87
C LEU A 6 5.15 -4.06 -15.80
N VAL A 7 5.24 -3.32 -14.73
CA VAL A 7 6.25 -2.29 -14.57
C VAL A 7 7.04 -2.58 -13.31
N GLY A 8 8.28 -3.03 -13.48
CA GLY A 8 9.13 -3.33 -12.34
C GLY A 8 8.49 -4.35 -11.42
N SER A 9 8.26 -3.97 -10.19
CA SER A 9 7.66 -4.83 -9.19
C SER A 9 6.15 -4.65 -9.09
N GLU A 10 5.56 -3.91 -10.01
CA GLU A 10 4.13 -3.65 -9.97
C GLU A 10 3.46 -4.11 -11.23
N MET A 11 2.26 -4.64 -11.09
CA MET A 11 1.37 -4.86 -12.21
C MET A 11 0.17 -3.98 -12.00
N CYS A 12 0.00 -2.99 -12.86
CA CYS A 12 -1.14 -2.10 -12.79
C CYS A 12 -2.22 -2.63 -13.70
N ILE A 13 -3.34 -2.99 -13.11
CA ILE A 13 -4.53 -3.31 -13.86
C ILE A 13 -5.27 -2.00 -14.04
N ARG A 14 -5.64 -1.73 -15.26
CA ARG A 14 -6.35 -0.51 -15.59
C ARG A 14 -7.35 -0.18 -14.50
N ASP A 15 -7.47 1.04 -14.18
CA ASP A 15 -8.33 1.63 -13.17
C ASP A 15 -7.72 1.62 -11.78
N ARG A 16 -7.98 0.61 -10.98
CA ARG A 16 -7.83 0.77 -9.55
C ARG A 16 -7.08 -0.34 -8.85
N PHE A 17 -6.96 -1.48 -9.49
CA PHE A 17 -6.23 -2.60 -8.90
C PHE A 17 -4.76 -2.54 -9.26
N SER A 18 -3.93 -2.90 -8.31
CA SER A 18 -2.51 -3.13 -8.58
C SER A 18 -2.00 -4.28 -7.72
N VAL A 19 -0.97 -4.94 -8.21
CA VAL A 19 -0.25 -5.96 -7.45
C VAL A 19 1.15 -5.43 -7.22
N ASN A 20 1.56 -5.39 -5.98
CA ASN A 20 2.86 -4.86 -5.59
C ASN A 20 3.72 -5.96 -5.00
N ILE A 21 4.96 -6.05 -5.46
CA ILE A 21 5.91 -6.99 -4.93
C ILE A 21 7.04 -6.20 -4.27
N SER A 22 7.24 -6.42 -2.98
CA SER A 22 8.27 -5.73 -2.20
C SER A 22 9.36 -6.72 -1.81
N LYS A 23 10.58 -6.33 -2.04
CA LYS A 23 11.75 -7.13 -1.64
C LYS A 23 11.87 -7.19 -0.12
N PRO A 24 12.61 -8.17 0.41
CA PRO A 24 12.79 -8.28 1.86
C PRO A 24 13.29 -6.98 2.48
N GLY A 25 12.71 -6.60 3.61
CA GLY A 25 13.12 -5.43 4.37
C GLY A 25 12.70 -4.09 3.81
N VAL A 26 12.05 -4.06 2.65
CA VAL A 26 11.68 -2.79 1.99
C VAL A 26 10.44 -2.19 2.63
N THR A 27 10.46 -0.88 2.79
CA THR A 27 9.30 -0.09 3.22
C THR A 27 8.82 0.73 2.04
N LYS A 28 7.54 0.66 1.74
CA LYS A 28 6.92 1.45 0.68
C LYS A 28 5.81 2.31 1.25
N GLY A 29 5.46 3.37 0.53
CA GLY A 29 4.42 4.29 0.94
C GLY A 29 5.01 5.55 1.54
N GLN A 30 4.77 5.80 2.83
CA GLN A 30 5.17 7.03 3.50
C GLN A 30 4.49 8.23 2.87
N HIS A 31 3.20 8.08 2.58
CA HIS A 31 2.42 9.14 1.94
C HIS A 31 0.96 9.08 2.39
N TRP A 32 0.24 10.16 2.12
CA TRP A 32 -1.18 10.24 2.39
C TRP A 32 -1.91 10.83 1.19
N HIS A 33 -3.23 10.68 1.19
CA HIS A 33 -4.10 11.15 0.12
C HIS A 33 -5.18 12.03 0.69
N HIS A 34 -5.63 13.00 -0.11
CA HIS A 34 -6.64 13.94 0.32
C HIS A 34 -8.06 13.36 0.18
N THR A 35 -8.36 12.77 -0.96
CA THR A 35 -9.67 12.17 -1.21
C THR A 35 -9.62 10.70 -1.53
N LYS A 36 -8.51 10.21 -2.07
CA LYS A 36 -8.37 8.82 -2.45
C LYS A 36 -8.23 7.95 -1.22
N TRP A 37 -8.93 6.82 -1.20
CA TRP A 37 -8.70 5.80 -0.18
C TRP A 37 -8.41 4.47 -0.86
N GLU A 38 -7.73 3.61 -0.14
CA GLU A 38 -7.24 2.34 -0.67
C GLU A 38 -7.46 1.25 0.34
N PHE A 39 -7.44 -0.01 -0.10
CA PHE A 39 -7.21 -1.08 0.84
C PHE A 39 -6.13 -2.02 0.30
N PHE A 40 -5.41 -2.63 1.21
CA PHE A 40 -4.32 -3.54 0.92
C PHE A 40 -4.65 -4.91 1.46
N ILE A 41 -4.36 -5.94 0.66
CA ILE A 41 -4.50 -7.33 1.08
C ILE A 41 -3.16 -8.00 0.81
N VAL A 42 -2.51 -8.50 1.86
CA VAL A 42 -1.28 -9.27 1.69
C VAL A 42 -1.68 -10.70 1.35
N VAL A 43 -1.18 -11.19 0.22
CA VAL A 43 -1.51 -12.53 -0.27
C VAL A 43 -0.35 -13.49 -0.12
N SER A 44 0.88 -12.99 0.05
CA SER A 44 2.05 -13.83 0.29
C SER A 44 3.09 -13.03 1.07
N GLY A 45 3.65 -13.62 2.11
CA GLY A 45 4.63 -12.98 2.95
C GLY A 45 4.03 -12.41 4.23
N LYS A 46 4.83 -11.62 4.94
CA LYS A 46 4.42 -10.98 6.20
C LYS A 46 4.76 -9.51 6.15
N ALA A 47 3.85 -8.69 6.60
CA ALA A 47 4.02 -7.25 6.55
C ALA A 47 3.52 -6.56 7.81
N LEU A 48 4.07 -5.38 8.05
CA LEU A 48 3.52 -4.43 9.00
C LEU A 48 3.01 -3.24 8.21
N ILE A 49 1.75 -2.92 8.38
CA ILE A 49 1.15 -1.72 7.81
C ILE A 49 0.98 -0.72 8.94
N GLN A 50 1.51 0.48 8.75
CA GLN A 50 1.39 1.55 9.73
C GLN A 50 0.60 2.69 9.15
N GLN A 51 -0.24 3.29 9.97
CA GLN A 51 -1.03 4.46 9.60
C GLN A 51 -1.01 5.47 10.73
N ARG A 52 -0.99 6.74 10.38
CA ARG A 52 -1.11 7.83 11.34
C ARG A 52 -1.93 8.95 10.72
N ARG A 53 -2.94 9.42 11.44
CA ARG A 53 -3.67 10.61 10.98
C ARG A 53 -2.70 11.78 10.95
N ILE A 54 -2.72 12.57 9.90
CA ILE A 54 -1.66 13.55 9.65
C ILE A 54 -1.57 14.64 10.73
N ASP A 55 -2.64 14.84 11.49
CA ASP A 55 -2.68 15.87 12.54
C ASP A 55 -2.48 15.28 13.94
N THR A 56 -2.04 14.03 14.05
CA THR A 56 -1.78 13.39 15.35
C THR A 56 -0.45 12.68 15.33
N ASP A 57 -0.03 12.22 16.51
CA ASP A 57 1.21 11.45 16.66
C ASP A 57 0.94 9.97 16.91
N GLU A 58 -0.31 9.55 16.91
CA GLU A 58 -0.66 8.17 17.22
C GLU A 58 -0.50 7.29 15.99
N VAL A 59 0.38 6.29 16.10
CA VAL A 59 0.63 5.33 15.01
C VAL A 59 -0.18 4.08 15.25
N LEU A 60 -0.96 3.69 14.25
CA LEU A 60 -1.72 2.44 14.27
C LEU A 60 -0.93 1.39 13.50
N ASN A 61 -0.79 0.21 14.10
CA ASN A 61 0.01 -0.88 13.52
C ASN A 61 -0.87 -2.07 13.24
N PHE A 62 -0.74 -2.63 12.03
CA PHE A 62 -1.49 -3.81 11.60
C PHE A 62 -0.51 -4.83 11.05
N GLU A 63 -0.36 -5.97 11.74
CA GLU A 63 0.45 -7.06 11.22
C GLU A 63 -0.44 -7.95 10.35
N VAL A 64 -0.01 -8.21 9.14
CA VAL A 64 -0.78 -8.98 8.16
C VAL A 64 0.12 -9.99 7.46
N SER A 65 -0.48 -11.07 6.98
CA SER A 65 0.28 -12.09 6.26
C SER A 65 -0.61 -12.80 5.25
N GLY A 66 0.04 -13.53 4.34
CA GLY A 66 -0.69 -14.37 3.39
C GLY A 66 -1.34 -15.59 4.03
N ASP A 67 -0.98 -15.91 5.29
CA ASP A 67 -1.58 -17.03 6.00
C ASP A 67 -3.00 -16.73 6.46
N LYS A 68 -3.33 -15.46 6.61
CA LYS A 68 -4.66 -15.02 7.01
C LYS A 68 -5.00 -13.78 6.19
N ILE A 69 -5.90 -13.94 5.26
CA ILE A 69 -6.25 -12.87 4.33
C ILE A 69 -7.10 -11.82 5.05
N GLU A 70 -6.58 -10.61 5.11
CA GLU A 70 -7.25 -9.48 5.75
C GLU A 70 -7.05 -8.23 4.90
N ALA A 71 -8.08 -7.41 4.81
CA ALA A 71 -8.00 -6.13 4.11
C ALA A 71 -7.76 -5.03 5.14
N VAL A 72 -6.79 -4.17 4.88
CA VAL A 72 -6.51 -3.00 5.72
C VAL A 72 -6.83 -1.76 4.90
N HIS A 73 -7.72 -0.92 5.42
CA HIS A 73 -8.12 0.32 4.77
C HIS A 73 -7.12 1.43 5.04
N MET A 74 -6.72 2.12 3.98
CA MET A 74 -5.90 3.33 4.07
C MET A 74 -6.83 4.52 3.83
N LEU A 75 -7.20 5.19 4.90
CA LEU A 75 -8.20 6.25 4.84
C LEU A 75 -7.59 7.58 4.36
N PRO A 76 -8.38 8.44 3.71
CA PRO A 76 -7.91 9.80 3.40
C PRO A 76 -7.46 10.51 4.67
N GLY A 77 -6.41 11.32 4.57
CA GLY A 77 -5.90 12.06 5.72
C GLY A 77 -5.03 11.25 6.65
N TYR A 78 -4.75 9.97 6.32
CA TYR A 78 -3.83 9.15 7.09
C TYR A 78 -2.59 8.88 6.25
N THR A 79 -1.43 9.20 6.79
CA THR A 79 -0.19 8.76 6.15
C THR A 79 0.02 7.29 6.47
N HIS A 80 0.49 6.53 5.49
CA HIS A 80 0.59 5.08 5.65
C HIS A 80 1.84 4.54 4.96
N ASN A 81 2.24 3.36 5.41
CA ASN A 81 3.32 2.61 4.78
C ASN A 81 3.02 1.12 4.85
N ILE A 82 3.80 0.34 4.15
CA ILE A 82 3.81 -1.11 4.28
C ILE A 82 5.26 -1.58 4.29
N ILE A 83 5.59 -2.40 5.26
CA ILE A 83 6.95 -2.86 5.53
C ILE A 83 6.99 -4.38 5.36
N ASN A 84 7.90 -4.87 4.51
CA ASN A 84 8.12 -6.30 4.42
C ASN A 84 8.95 -6.74 5.62
N LEU A 85 8.35 -7.55 6.47
CA LEU A 85 9.00 -8.02 7.71
C LEU A 85 9.96 -9.18 7.48
N SER A 86 9.96 -9.80 6.31
CA SER A 86 10.83 -10.93 6.04
C SER A 86 12.21 -10.48 5.63
N ASP A 87 13.23 -11.27 6.00
CA ASP A 87 14.60 -11.07 5.56
C ASP A 87 14.89 -11.80 4.26
N THR A 88 14.02 -12.72 3.86
CA THR A 88 14.33 -13.66 2.77
C THR A 88 13.27 -13.74 1.69
N CYS A 89 12.03 -13.41 2.00
CA CYS A 89 10.89 -13.61 1.08
C CYS A 89 10.32 -12.31 0.59
N ASP A 90 9.88 -12.31 -0.66
CA ASP A 90 9.14 -11.18 -1.22
C ASP A 90 7.78 -11.07 -0.56
N LEU A 91 7.28 -9.84 -0.51
CA LEU A 91 5.93 -9.54 -0.03
C LEU A 91 5.06 -9.26 -1.25
N VAL A 92 3.95 -9.94 -1.38
CA VAL A 92 2.99 -9.71 -2.46
C VAL A 92 1.72 -9.12 -1.88
N THR A 93 1.38 -7.93 -2.34
CA THR A 93 0.22 -7.18 -1.87
C THR A 93 -0.70 -6.85 -3.02
N LEU A 94 -1.98 -7.13 -2.85
CA LEU A 94 -3.02 -6.68 -3.77
C LEU A 94 -3.58 -5.38 -3.21
N MET A 95 -3.65 -4.35 -4.05
CA MET A 95 -4.11 -3.02 -3.65
C MET A 95 -5.27 -2.59 -4.51
N TRP A 96 -6.23 -1.92 -3.89
CA TRP A 96 -7.37 -1.34 -4.59
C TRP A 96 -7.56 0.10 -4.12
N ALA A 97 -7.89 0.96 -5.06
CA ALA A 97 -8.16 2.37 -4.76
C ALA A 97 -9.52 2.77 -5.33
N ASN A 98 -10.19 3.70 -4.66
CA ASN A 98 -11.50 4.17 -5.11
C ASN A 98 -11.42 5.10 -6.31
N GLU A 99 -10.22 5.58 -6.64
CA GLU A 99 -9.99 6.48 -7.77
C GLU A 99 -8.81 5.95 -8.57
N ALA A 100 -8.88 6.09 -9.89
CA ALA A 100 -7.74 5.79 -10.73
C ALA A 100 -6.64 6.83 -10.52
N PHE A 101 -5.39 6.40 -10.65
CA PHE A 101 -4.28 7.34 -10.57
C PHE A 101 -4.32 8.29 -11.75
N ASP A 102 -4.25 9.58 -11.47
CA ASP A 102 -4.19 10.63 -12.50
C ASP A 102 -2.87 11.38 -12.32
N PRO A 103 -1.92 11.24 -13.24
CA PRO A 103 -0.63 11.93 -13.09
C PRO A 103 -0.75 13.46 -13.13
N ASN A 104 -1.85 13.99 -13.65
CA ASN A 104 -2.06 15.45 -13.65
C ASN A 104 -2.63 15.93 -12.31
N CYS A 105 -3.15 15.01 -11.50
CA CYS A 105 -3.71 15.33 -10.19
C CYS A 105 -3.49 14.12 -9.28
N PRO A 106 -2.25 13.86 -8.87
CA PRO A 106 -1.92 12.57 -8.23
C PRO A 106 -2.51 12.36 -6.84
N ASP A 107 -2.89 13.42 -6.15
CA ASP A 107 -3.44 13.33 -4.79
C ASP A 107 -2.61 12.44 -3.88
N THR A 108 -1.29 12.59 -3.95
CA THR A 108 -0.36 11.81 -3.14
C THR A 108 0.69 12.76 -2.57
N TYR A 109 0.83 12.74 -1.23
CA TYR A 109 1.69 13.67 -0.53
C TYR A 109 2.62 12.91 0.40
N PHE A 110 3.91 13.15 0.29
CA PHE A 110 4.90 12.48 1.10
C PHE A 110 4.82 12.96 2.55
N LEU A 111 4.75 12.02 3.48
CA LEU A 111 4.84 12.29 4.92
C LEU A 111 5.16 10.98 5.63
N PRO A 112 6.35 10.84 6.23
CA PRO A 112 6.68 9.61 6.95
C PRO A 112 5.69 9.34 8.07
N VAL A 113 5.40 8.06 8.32
CA VAL A 113 4.51 7.67 9.41
C VAL A 113 5.18 7.92 10.76
N GLU A 114 6.48 7.68 10.83
CA GLU A 114 7.27 7.90 12.05
C GLU A 114 8.46 8.79 11.82
#